data_7a1a8c06f87132c5414509217301460f
#
_entry.id   7a1a8c06f87132c5414509217301460f
#
_cell.length_a   1.000
_cell.length_b   1.000
_cell.length_c   1.000
_cell.angle_alpha   90.00
_cell.angle_beta   90.00
_cell.angle_gamma   90.00
#
_symmetry.space_group_name_H-M   'P 1'
#
loop_
_entity.id
_entity.type
_entity.pdbx_description
1 polymer ?
#
loop_
_entity_poly.entity_id
_entity_poly.type
_entity_poly.pdbx_seq_one_letter_code
_entity_poly.pdbx_strand_id
1 'polypeptide(L)'
;MIRKVLIANRGEIALSIQRNCNEMGVETVAVYSDVDKGQPAIYLADQSICIGSGKSSASYLNVANILTAAIESGCEAIHPGYGFLAENGDFAEKVEACGLKLIGPSSKVINLMGNKLSARNLMEESGVPVVPGCNDVVHDEDQLYRIADEIGYPVLLKASAGGGGKGMRRIYKREDLVPGWELTRREAKASFANDDIYIEKLIENPRHIEIQILADSLGNVVYLPERDCSIQRNNQKIIEESPSRANSDLLEKMYKSAVMCAKACGYEGTGTVEFXXXXHSR
;
A
#
# COMPACT_ATOMS: atom_id res chain seq x y z
N MET A 1 -16.79 8.38 19.87
CA MET A 1 -15.80 7.26 20.06
C MET A 1 -16.43 5.99 19.47
N ILE A 2 -15.69 5.24 18.69
CA ILE A 2 -16.17 3.97 18.08
C ILE A 2 -16.35 2.94 19.20
N ARG A 3 -17.50 2.29 19.21
CA ARG A 3 -17.85 1.31 20.25
C ARG A 3 -17.82 -0.13 19.74
N LYS A 4 -17.98 -0.34 18.44
CA LYS A 4 -18.04 -1.69 17.86
C LYS A 4 -17.42 -1.73 16.48
N VAL A 5 -16.49 -2.67 16.27
CA VAL A 5 -15.69 -2.79 15.04
C VAL A 5 -15.81 -4.19 14.45
N LEU A 6 -16.07 -4.26 13.14
CA LEU A 6 -15.91 -5.52 12.40
C LEU A 6 -14.46 -5.65 11.94
N ILE A 7 -13.84 -6.82 12.18
CA ILE A 7 -12.47 -7.13 11.78
C ILE A 7 -12.53 -7.91 10.45
N ALA A 8 -12.24 -7.22 9.34
CA ALA A 8 -12.32 -7.79 7.98
C ALA A 8 -10.98 -8.42 7.57
N ASN A 9 -10.49 -9.34 8.41
CA ASN A 9 -9.22 -10.02 8.18
C ASN A 9 -9.23 -11.38 8.93
N ARG A 10 -8.11 -12.11 8.89
CA ARG A 10 -7.99 -13.43 9.50
C ARG A 10 -6.62 -13.61 10.16
N GLY A 11 -6.45 -14.74 10.81
CA GLY A 11 -5.15 -15.16 11.34
C GLY A 11 -4.61 -14.23 12.43
N GLU A 12 -3.31 -14.05 12.42
CA GLU A 12 -2.63 -13.25 13.44
C GLU A 12 -3.01 -11.76 13.37
N ILE A 13 -3.37 -11.26 12.18
CA ILE A 13 -3.80 -9.88 12.00
C ILE A 13 -5.12 -9.64 12.72
N ALA A 14 -6.11 -10.53 12.49
CA ALA A 14 -7.40 -10.41 13.16
C ALA A 14 -7.24 -10.51 14.68
N LEU A 15 -6.37 -11.41 15.14
CA LEU A 15 -6.10 -11.59 16.57
C LEU A 15 -5.44 -10.33 17.18
N SER A 16 -4.48 -9.73 16.47
CA SER A 16 -3.82 -8.51 16.94
C SER A 16 -4.81 -7.34 17.06
N ILE A 17 -5.64 -7.13 16.04
CA ILE A 17 -6.68 -6.08 16.07
C ILE A 17 -7.64 -6.33 17.22
N GLN A 18 -8.11 -7.57 17.37
CA GLN A 18 -9.08 -7.96 18.39
C GLN A 18 -8.54 -7.69 19.81
N ARG A 19 -7.29 -8.04 20.08
CA ARG A 19 -6.64 -7.79 21.38
C ARG A 19 -6.58 -6.28 21.69
N ASN A 20 -6.17 -5.48 20.71
CA ASN A 20 -6.09 -4.03 20.88
C ASN A 20 -7.48 -3.41 21.11
N CYS A 21 -8.48 -3.86 20.37
CA CYS A 21 -9.87 -3.40 20.58
C CYS A 21 -10.34 -3.72 22.00
N ASN A 22 -10.07 -4.93 22.48
CA ASN A 22 -10.44 -5.34 23.84
C ASN A 22 -9.77 -4.44 24.90
N GLU A 23 -8.48 -4.15 24.72
CA GLU A 23 -7.74 -3.25 25.65
C GLU A 23 -8.33 -1.85 25.67
N MET A 24 -8.92 -1.42 24.56
CA MET A 24 -9.57 -0.11 24.40
C MET A 24 -11.04 -0.13 24.85
N GLY A 25 -11.60 -1.28 25.22
CA GLY A 25 -13.01 -1.42 25.56
C GLY A 25 -13.94 -1.32 24.35
N VAL A 26 -13.45 -1.68 23.16
CA VAL A 26 -14.21 -1.64 21.90
C VAL A 26 -14.68 -3.07 21.58
N GLU A 27 -15.98 -3.25 21.40
CA GLU A 27 -16.57 -4.53 20.98
C GLU A 27 -16.09 -4.94 19.59
N THR A 28 -15.91 -6.24 19.40
CA THR A 28 -15.39 -6.78 18.15
C THR A 28 -16.31 -7.82 17.51
N VAL A 29 -16.39 -7.77 16.18
CA VAL A 29 -17.03 -8.80 15.36
C VAL A 29 -15.97 -9.39 14.46
N ALA A 30 -15.59 -10.64 14.67
CA ALA A 30 -14.62 -11.34 13.83
C ALA A 30 -15.34 -12.05 12.68
N VAL A 31 -14.90 -11.82 11.44
CA VAL A 31 -15.43 -12.60 10.32
C VAL A 31 -14.50 -13.78 10.02
N TYR A 32 -15.07 -14.86 9.49
CA TYR A 32 -14.29 -16.04 9.16
C TYR A 32 -14.88 -16.82 7.98
N SER A 33 -14.01 -17.49 7.24
CA SER A 33 -14.45 -18.50 6.27
C SER A 33 -14.68 -19.84 6.99
N ASP A 34 -15.46 -20.70 6.39
CA ASP A 34 -15.81 -22.02 6.98
C ASP A 34 -14.58 -22.83 7.44
N VAL A 35 -13.45 -22.72 6.71
CA VAL A 35 -12.22 -23.44 7.05
C VAL A 35 -11.43 -22.78 8.18
N ASP A 36 -11.72 -21.52 8.49
CA ASP A 36 -11.02 -20.74 9.52
C ASP A 36 -11.73 -20.74 10.88
N LYS A 37 -12.81 -21.49 11.02
CA LYS A 37 -13.67 -21.54 12.22
C LYS A 37 -12.90 -21.79 13.53
N GLY A 38 -11.75 -22.43 13.48
CA GLY A 38 -10.95 -22.74 14.66
C GLY A 38 -9.91 -21.70 15.06
N GLN A 39 -9.88 -20.53 14.44
CA GLN A 39 -8.84 -19.53 14.71
C GLN A 39 -9.11 -18.74 16.01
N PRO A 40 -8.04 -18.38 16.75
CA PRO A 40 -8.19 -17.71 18.06
C PRO A 40 -9.01 -16.43 18.05
N ALA A 41 -8.88 -15.60 17.01
CA ALA A 41 -9.62 -14.32 16.92
C ALA A 41 -11.14 -14.54 17.00
N ILE A 42 -11.63 -15.70 16.52
CA ILE A 42 -13.07 -16.02 16.49
C ILE A 42 -13.61 -16.26 17.90
N TYR A 43 -12.81 -16.94 18.74
CA TYR A 43 -13.20 -17.28 20.10
C TYR A 43 -13.06 -16.10 21.08
N LEU A 44 -12.20 -15.15 20.73
CA LEU A 44 -11.91 -13.99 21.59
C LEU A 44 -12.78 -12.77 21.25
N ALA A 45 -13.39 -12.76 20.08
CA ALA A 45 -14.29 -11.67 19.67
C ALA A 45 -15.64 -11.77 20.39
N ASP A 46 -16.31 -10.64 20.58
CA ASP A 46 -17.64 -10.59 21.20
C ASP A 46 -18.69 -11.27 20.32
N GLN A 47 -18.51 -11.21 19.01
CA GLN A 47 -19.33 -11.93 18.03
C GLN A 47 -18.43 -12.46 16.91
N SER A 48 -18.89 -13.55 16.28
CA SER A 48 -18.18 -14.08 15.10
C SER A 48 -19.18 -14.50 14.02
N ILE A 49 -18.87 -14.20 12.77
CA ILE A 49 -19.80 -14.41 11.64
C ILE A 49 -19.05 -15.13 10.50
N CYS A 50 -19.63 -16.25 10.06
CA CYS A 50 -19.12 -16.95 8.87
C CYS A 50 -19.54 -16.19 7.63
N ILE A 51 -18.56 -15.75 6.81
CA ILE A 51 -18.80 -14.93 5.62
C ILE A 51 -18.66 -15.73 4.33
N GLY A 52 -18.51 -17.04 4.39
CA GLY A 52 -18.45 -17.87 3.20
C GLY A 52 -17.45 -19.00 3.27
N SER A 53 -17.20 -19.61 2.11
CA SER A 53 -16.30 -20.76 2.01
C SER A 53 -14.81 -20.35 2.10
N GLY A 54 -13.92 -21.34 2.24
CA GLY A 54 -12.48 -21.13 2.39
C GLY A 54 -11.80 -20.38 1.25
N LYS A 55 -12.44 -20.29 0.08
CA LYS A 55 -11.90 -19.51 -1.05
C LYS A 55 -12.07 -18.02 -0.75
N SER A 56 -10.97 -17.26 -0.78
CA SER A 56 -10.99 -15.83 -0.41
C SER A 56 -11.97 -14.99 -1.23
N SER A 57 -12.14 -15.29 -2.52
CA SER A 57 -13.12 -14.59 -3.38
C SER A 57 -14.57 -14.82 -2.95
N ALA A 58 -14.84 -15.89 -2.19
CA ALA A 58 -16.17 -16.21 -1.68
C ALA A 58 -16.34 -15.84 -0.19
N SER A 59 -15.32 -15.23 0.42
CA SER A 59 -15.31 -14.85 1.84
C SER A 59 -14.63 -13.50 2.04
N TYR A 60 -13.32 -13.45 2.32
CA TYR A 60 -12.58 -12.24 2.72
C TYR A 60 -12.48 -11.17 1.64
N LEU A 61 -12.72 -11.51 0.36
CA LEU A 61 -12.80 -10.57 -0.75
C LEU A 61 -14.24 -10.32 -1.21
N ASN A 62 -15.22 -10.92 -0.53
CA ASN A 62 -16.64 -10.71 -0.83
C ASN A 62 -17.14 -9.49 -0.06
N VAL A 63 -17.12 -8.35 -0.72
CA VAL A 63 -17.51 -7.06 -0.14
C VAL A 63 -18.94 -7.11 0.42
N ALA A 64 -19.88 -7.72 -0.33
CA ALA A 64 -21.28 -7.78 0.09
C ALA A 64 -21.43 -8.52 1.44
N ASN A 65 -20.78 -9.67 1.56
CA ASN A 65 -20.88 -10.47 2.79
C ASN A 65 -20.27 -9.73 3.99
N ILE A 66 -19.15 -9.02 3.78
CA ILE A 66 -18.48 -8.24 4.85
C ILE A 66 -19.37 -7.08 5.29
N LEU A 67 -19.94 -6.32 4.32
CA LEU A 67 -20.81 -5.19 4.63
C LEU A 67 -22.10 -5.67 5.34
N THR A 68 -22.71 -6.75 4.86
CA THR A 68 -23.89 -7.33 5.51
C THR A 68 -23.56 -7.71 6.96
N ALA A 69 -22.44 -8.39 7.18
CA ALA A 69 -22.02 -8.77 8.53
C ALA A 69 -21.85 -7.55 9.43
N ALA A 70 -21.23 -6.47 8.92
CA ALA A 70 -21.02 -5.24 9.69
C ALA A 70 -22.33 -4.55 10.07
N ILE A 71 -23.23 -4.43 9.10
CA ILE A 71 -24.52 -3.75 9.28
C ILE A 71 -25.41 -4.55 10.24
N GLU A 72 -25.57 -5.84 10.00
CA GLU A 72 -26.45 -6.69 10.81
C GLU A 72 -25.97 -6.86 12.24
N SER A 73 -24.65 -6.79 12.48
CA SER A 73 -24.10 -6.86 13.83
C SER A 73 -24.04 -5.49 14.53
N GLY A 74 -24.45 -4.43 13.87
CA GLY A 74 -24.48 -3.06 14.45
C GLY A 74 -23.08 -2.46 14.64
N CYS A 75 -22.13 -2.80 13.78
CA CYS A 75 -20.80 -2.19 13.82
C CYS A 75 -20.83 -0.73 13.38
N GLU A 76 -19.97 0.08 13.96
CA GLU A 76 -19.80 1.50 13.60
C GLU A 76 -18.62 1.67 12.64
N ALA A 77 -17.71 0.69 12.62
CA ALA A 77 -16.50 0.75 11.79
C ALA A 77 -16.07 -0.63 11.32
N ILE A 78 -15.26 -0.65 10.26
CA ILE A 78 -14.60 -1.85 9.75
C ILE A 78 -13.08 -1.64 9.78
N HIS A 79 -12.36 -2.58 10.39
CA HIS A 79 -10.89 -2.62 10.36
C HIS A 79 -10.45 -3.67 9.34
N PRO A 80 -9.89 -3.27 8.21
CA PRO A 80 -9.49 -4.22 7.17
C PRO A 80 -8.16 -4.92 7.45
N GLY A 81 -7.40 -4.45 8.44
CA GLY A 81 -6.04 -4.94 8.67
C GLY A 81 -5.13 -4.56 7.51
N TYR A 82 -4.34 -5.51 7.01
CA TYR A 82 -3.58 -5.34 5.78
C TYR A 82 -3.85 -6.52 4.83
N GLY A 83 -3.58 -6.33 3.54
CA GLY A 83 -3.95 -7.31 2.51
C GLY A 83 -5.46 -7.32 2.26
N PHE A 84 -5.96 -8.35 1.61
CA PHE A 84 -7.37 -8.48 1.22
C PHE A 84 -7.95 -7.17 0.67
N LEU A 85 -8.85 -6.52 1.42
CA LEU A 85 -9.55 -5.32 0.98
C LEU A 85 -8.95 -4.01 1.54
N ALA A 86 -7.83 -4.08 2.27
CA ALA A 86 -7.24 -2.90 2.93
C ALA A 86 -6.84 -1.78 1.96
N GLU A 87 -6.46 -2.15 0.73
CA GLU A 87 -6.04 -1.18 -0.30
C GLU A 87 -7.05 -1.11 -1.46
N ASN A 88 -8.30 -1.49 -1.19
CA ASN A 88 -9.36 -1.52 -2.21
C ASN A 88 -10.23 -0.26 -2.06
N GLY A 89 -10.08 0.69 -2.98
CA GLY A 89 -10.83 1.96 -2.94
C GLY A 89 -12.34 1.78 -3.12
N ASP A 90 -12.76 0.83 -3.97
CA ASP A 90 -14.18 0.52 -4.16
C ASP A 90 -14.83 -0.02 -2.88
N PHE A 91 -14.08 -0.84 -2.13
CA PHE A 91 -14.54 -1.32 -0.82
C PHE A 91 -14.68 -0.16 0.16
N ALA A 92 -13.65 0.70 0.23
CA ALA A 92 -13.66 1.86 1.11
C ALA A 92 -14.87 2.77 0.82
N GLU A 93 -15.12 3.04 -0.47
CA GLU A 93 -16.27 3.85 -0.90
C GLU A 93 -17.60 3.23 -0.46
N LYS A 94 -17.74 1.91 -0.60
CA LYS A 94 -18.96 1.21 -0.19
C LYS A 94 -19.14 1.21 1.34
N VAL A 95 -18.06 1.09 2.10
CA VAL A 95 -18.08 1.21 3.57
C VAL A 95 -18.60 2.62 3.95
N GLU A 96 -18.03 3.66 3.33
CA GLU A 96 -18.42 5.06 3.56
C GLU A 96 -19.89 5.28 3.18
N ALA A 97 -20.33 4.74 2.03
CA ALA A 97 -21.71 4.85 1.56
C ALA A 97 -22.74 4.16 2.48
N CYS A 98 -22.30 3.12 3.21
CA CYS A 98 -23.13 2.46 4.22
C CYS A 98 -23.17 3.21 5.56
N GLY A 99 -22.52 4.36 5.67
CA GLY A 99 -22.45 5.13 6.92
C GLY A 99 -21.50 4.54 7.96
N LEU A 100 -20.63 3.62 7.53
CA LEU A 100 -19.64 2.99 8.39
C LEU A 100 -18.29 3.71 8.24
N LYS A 101 -17.47 3.70 9.29
CA LYS A 101 -16.10 4.24 9.20
C LYS A 101 -15.14 3.12 8.79
N LEU A 102 -14.35 3.34 7.75
CA LEU A 102 -13.20 2.48 7.47
C LEU A 102 -12.06 2.91 8.39
N ILE A 103 -11.44 1.97 9.12
CA ILE A 103 -10.25 2.27 9.92
C ILE A 103 -9.05 2.20 8.96
N GLY A 104 -8.67 3.36 8.45
CA GLY A 104 -7.67 3.53 7.39
C GLY A 104 -7.94 4.81 6.62
N PRO A 105 -7.19 5.05 5.55
CA PRO A 105 -7.39 6.24 4.72
C PRO A 105 -8.72 6.18 3.96
N SER A 106 -9.19 7.33 3.52
CA SER A 106 -10.44 7.43 2.74
C SER A 106 -10.31 6.75 1.38
N SER A 107 -11.45 6.41 0.77
CA SER A 107 -11.50 5.82 -0.58
C SER A 107 -10.75 6.69 -1.60
N LYS A 108 -10.86 8.01 -1.48
CA LYS A 108 -10.16 8.97 -2.35
C LYS A 108 -8.63 8.80 -2.23
N VAL A 109 -8.11 8.70 -1.00
CA VAL A 109 -6.66 8.55 -0.75
C VAL A 109 -6.18 7.17 -1.24
N ILE A 110 -6.95 6.12 -0.96
CA ILE A 110 -6.60 4.76 -1.43
C ILE A 110 -6.48 4.74 -2.96
N ASN A 111 -7.47 5.30 -3.67
CA ASN A 111 -7.48 5.34 -5.14
C ASN A 111 -6.32 6.19 -5.69
N LEU A 112 -6.09 7.36 -5.08
CA LEU A 112 -5.01 8.27 -5.49
C LEU A 112 -3.63 7.60 -5.32
N MET A 113 -3.37 7.03 -4.16
CA MET A 113 -2.06 6.42 -3.85
C MET A 113 -1.90 5.04 -4.50
N GLY A 114 -3.00 4.37 -4.84
CA GLY A 114 -2.99 3.10 -5.57
C GLY A 114 -2.58 3.25 -7.04
N ASN A 115 -2.73 4.45 -7.62
CA ASN A 115 -2.25 4.75 -8.97
C ASN A 115 -0.86 5.38 -8.87
N LYS A 116 0.16 4.64 -9.28
CA LYS A 116 1.57 5.05 -9.12
C LYS A 116 1.92 6.38 -9.80
N LEU A 117 1.34 6.64 -10.98
CA LEU A 117 1.59 7.89 -11.69
C LEU A 117 0.91 9.08 -10.98
N SER A 118 -0.35 8.91 -10.57
CA SER A 118 -1.07 9.96 -9.84
C SER A 118 -0.38 10.28 -8.52
N ALA A 119 0.04 9.25 -7.78
CA ALA A 119 0.77 9.40 -6.52
C ALA A 119 2.09 10.14 -6.76
N ARG A 120 2.86 9.72 -7.79
CA ARG A 120 4.14 10.34 -8.15
C ARG A 120 3.96 11.83 -8.49
N ASN A 121 2.99 12.14 -9.34
CA ASN A 121 2.72 13.51 -9.77
C ASN A 121 2.36 14.40 -8.58
N LEU A 122 1.48 13.94 -7.72
CA LEU A 122 1.11 14.66 -6.49
C LEU A 122 2.34 14.91 -5.60
N MET A 123 3.19 13.91 -5.43
CA MET A 123 4.39 14.03 -4.59
C MET A 123 5.35 15.07 -5.17
N GLU A 124 5.59 15.03 -6.49
CA GLU A 124 6.49 15.98 -7.17
C GLU A 124 5.94 17.42 -7.07
N GLU A 125 4.65 17.61 -7.34
CA GLU A 125 3.97 18.91 -7.22
C GLU A 125 4.04 19.46 -5.79
N SER A 126 4.06 18.56 -4.81
CA SER A 126 4.13 18.92 -3.38
C SER A 126 5.56 19.10 -2.87
N GLY A 127 6.57 18.97 -3.75
CA GLY A 127 7.97 19.13 -3.38
C GLY A 127 8.57 17.92 -2.65
N VAL A 128 7.91 16.79 -2.67
CA VAL A 128 8.45 15.54 -2.10
C VAL A 128 9.39 14.91 -3.14
N PRO A 129 10.64 14.59 -2.77
CA PRO A 129 11.57 13.97 -3.72
C PRO A 129 11.04 12.64 -4.26
N VAL A 130 11.08 12.47 -5.56
CA VAL A 130 10.69 11.21 -6.23
C VAL A 130 11.88 10.67 -7.04
N VAL A 131 11.85 9.39 -7.36
CA VAL A 131 12.87 8.77 -8.23
C VAL A 131 12.76 9.41 -9.62
N PRO A 132 13.86 9.88 -10.24
CA PRO A 132 13.78 10.46 -11.59
C PRO A 132 13.07 9.53 -12.57
N GLY A 133 12.14 10.07 -13.36
CA GLY A 133 11.33 9.25 -14.27
C GLY A 133 10.30 10.08 -15.02
N CYS A 134 9.49 9.43 -15.82
CA CYS A 134 8.40 10.11 -16.51
C CYS A 134 7.15 10.19 -15.62
N ASN A 135 6.36 11.21 -15.90
CA ASN A 135 5.14 11.53 -15.16
C ASN A 135 3.88 11.11 -15.94
N ASP A 136 4.05 10.33 -16.99
CA ASP A 136 2.96 9.87 -17.83
C ASP A 136 3.28 8.48 -18.40
N VAL A 137 2.27 7.87 -18.98
CA VAL A 137 2.38 6.59 -19.69
C VAL A 137 3.22 6.78 -20.96
N VAL A 138 4.05 5.80 -21.26
CA VAL A 138 4.82 5.78 -22.52
C VAL A 138 3.95 5.17 -23.62
N HIS A 139 3.68 5.94 -24.66
CA HIS A 139 2.75 5.56 -25.73
C HIS A 139 3.43 4.94 -26.95
N ASP A 140 4.67 5.32 -27.25
CA ASP A 140 5.40 4.89 -28.44
C ASP A 140 6.91 4.76 -28.20
N GLU A 141 7.60 4.16 -29.18
CA GLU A 141 9.04 3.90 -29.12
C GLU A 141 9.89 5.18 -29.10
N ASP A 142 9.49 6.21 -29.83
CA ASP A 142 10.24 7.47 -29.89
C ASP A 142 10.22 8.16 -28.52
N GLN A 143 9.04 8.20 -27.89
CA GLN A 143 8.88 8.71 -26.52
C GLN A 143 9.69 7.87 -25.52
N LEU A 144 9.64 6.55 -25.69
CA LEU A 144 10.35 5.60 -24.82
C LEU A 144 11.87 5.86 -24.86
N TYR A 145 12.44 5.98 -26.07
CA TYR A 145 13.86 6.26 -26.23
C TYR A 145 14.24 7.63 -25.68
N ARG A 146 13.47 8.66 -25.99
CA ARG A 146 13.74 10.02 -25.54
C ARG A 146 13.81 10.08 -24.01
N ILE A 147 12.81 9.50 -23.32
CA ILE A 147 12.75 9.51 -21.85
C ILE A 147 13.91 8.69 -21.26
N ALA A 148 14.17 7.49 -21.81
CA ALA A 148 15.25 6.64 -21.30
C ALA A 148 16.62 7.28 -21.45
N ASP A 149 16.86 7.95 -22.60
CA ASP A 149 18.12 8.65 -22.86
C ASP A 149 18.29 9.87 -21.95
N GLU A 150 17.18 10.59 -21.64
CA GLU A 150 17.17 11.72 -20.71
C GLU A 150 17.48 11.29 -19.26
N ILE A 151 16.84 10.20 -18.80
CA ILE A 151 17.05 9.64 -17.45
C ILE A 151 18.45 9.02 -17.33
N GLY A 152 18.93 8.42 -18.41
CA GLY A 152 20.20 7.68 -18.47
C GLY A 152 20.04 6.25 -17.90
N TYR A 153 20.68 5.29 -18.58
CA TYR A 153 20.63 3.88 -18.16
C TYR A 153 21.45 3.65 -16.88
N PRO A 154 21.14 2.64 -16.06
CA PRO A 154 20.01 1.72 -16.24
C PRO A 154 18.67 2.35 -15.85
N VAL A 155 17.58 1.87 -16.49
CA VAL A 155 16.22 2.33 -16.22
C VAL A 155 15.33 1.15 -15.80
N LEU A 156 14.19 1.46 -15.19
CA LEU A 156 13.20 0.49 -14.74
C LEU A 156 11.86 0.79 -15.42
N LEU A 157 11.36 -0.18 -16.20
CA LEU A 157 10.01 -0.13 -16.75
C LEU A 157 9.05 -0.65 -15.69
N LYS A 158 7.93 0.03 -15.49
CA LYS A 158 6.93 -0.35 -14.47
C LYS A 158 5.51 -0.22 -15.02
N ALA A 159 4.68 -1.21 -14.74
CA ALA A 159 3.24 -1.11 -14.99
C ALA A 159 2.65 -0.03 -14.05
N SER A 160 1.78 0.81 -14.58
CA SER A 160 1.09 1.85 -13.80
C SER A 160 0.14 1.22 -12.78
N ALA A 161 -0.44 0.08 -13.12
CA ALA A 161 -1.33 -0.71 -12.25
C ALA A 161 -0.56 -1.89 -11.63
N GLY A 162 -0.99 -2.32 -10.45
CA GLY A 162 -0.45 -3.51 -9.81
C GLY A 162 0.63 -3.24 -8.76
N GLY A 163 1.07 -4.31 -8.12
CA GLY A 163 2.06 -4.26 -7.03
C GLY A 163 2.80 -5.58 -6.86
N GLY A 164 3.52 -5.72 -5.75
CA GLY A 164 4.24 -6.95 -5.41
C GLY A 164 5.39 -7.30 -6.35
N GLY A 165 5.90 -6.31 -7.09
CA GLY A 165 7.05 -6.53 -7.98
C GLY A 165 6.71 -7.12 -9.35
N LYS A 166 5.43 -7.37 -9.65
CA LYS A 166 4.99 -7.82 -10.99
C LYS A 166 4.89 -6.63 -11.94
N GLY A 167 5.14 -6.88 -13.24
CA GLY A 167 5.09 -5.83 -14.26
C GLY A 167 6.23 -4.83 -14.12
N MET A 168 7.42 -5.31 -13.72
CA MET A 168 8.63 -4.48 -13.63
C MET A 168 9.78 -5.15 -14.38
N ARG A 169 10.57 -4.34 -15.12
CA ARG A 169 11.71 -4.85 -15.89
C ARG A 169 12.88 -3.87 -15.88
N ARG A 170 14.04 -4.41 -15.51
CA ARG A 170 15.31 -3.65 -15.47
C ARG A 170 15.91 -3.63 -16.88
N ILE A 171 16.29 -2.47 -17.36
CA ILE A 171 16.90 -2.27 -18.69
C ILE A 171 18.26 -1.59 -18.49
N TYR A 172 19.29 -2.31 -18.86
CA TYR A 172 20.67 -1.84 -18.68
C TYR A 172 21.24 -1.20 -19.93
N LYS A 173 20.71 -1.56 -21.10
CA LYS A 173 21.23 -1.11 -22.40
C LYS A 173 20.09 -0.67 -23.31
N ARG A 174 20.42 0.27 -24.19
CA ARG A 174 19.47 0.87 -25.12
C ARG A 174 18.81 -0.16 -26.05
N GLU A 175 19.59 -1.15 -26.50
CA GLU A 175 19.09 -2.21 -27.40
C GLU A 175 18.04 -3.13 -26.76
N ASP A 176 18.01 -3.22 -25.44
CA ASP A 176 17.05 -4.05 -24.70
C ASP A 176 15.73 -3.31 -24.40
N LEU A 177 15.67 -2.01 -24.68
CA LEU A 177 14.58 -1.14 -24.20
C LEU A 177 13.22 -1.51 -24.82
N VAL A 178 13.12 -1.54 -26.16
CA VAL A 178 11.87 -1.83 -26.86
C VAL A 178 11.41 -3.29 -26.63
N PRO A 179 12.29 -4.30 -26.78
CA PRO A 179 11.88 -5.68 -26.44
C PRO A 179 11.41 -5.82 -24.99
N GLY A 180 12.07 -5.12 -24.08
CA GLY A 180 11.69 -5.12 -22.65
C GLY A 180 10.34 -4.47 -22.42
N TRP A 181 10.08 -3.33 -23.07
CA TRP A 181 8.82 -2.59 -22.98
C TRP A 181 7.64 -3.43 -23.49
N GLU A 182 7.78 -4.02 -24.67
CA GLU A 182 6.72 -4.87 -25.25
C GLU A 182 6.39 -6.07 -24.33
N LEU A 183 7.42 -6.71 -23.79
CA LEU A 183 7.23 -7.85 -22.90
C LEU A 183 6.54 -7.42 -21.60
N THR A 184 6.95 -6.27 -21.04
CA THR A 184 6.36 -5.73 -19.80
C THR A 184 4.89 -5.37 -20.03
N ARG A 185 4.54 -4.78 -21.18
CA ARG A 185 3.15 -4.48 -21.55
C ARG A 185 2.30 -5.74 -21.58
N ARG A 186 2.79 -6.80 -22.23
CA ARG A 186 2.07 -8.08 -22.31
C ARG A 186 1.84 -8.70 -20.94
N GLU A 187 2.87 -8.68 -20.08
CA GLU A 187 2.78 -9.20 -18.71
C GLU A 187 1.79 -8.39 -17.86
N ALA A 188 1.83 -7.07 -18.00
CA ALA A 188 0.94 -6.16 -17.26
C ALA A 188 -0.51 -6.38 -17.69
N LYS A 189 -0.77 -6.46 -18.99
CA LYS A 189 -2.10 -6.70 -19.53
C LYS A 189 -2.68 -8.02 -19.03
N ALA A 190 -1.86 -9.08 -19.02
CA ALA A 190 -2.29 -10.41 -18.55
C ALA A 190 -2.57 -10.43 -17.04
N SER A 191 -1.81 -9.66 -16.25
CA SER A 191 -1.90 -9.69 -14.78
C SER A 191 -2.90 -8.68 -14.21
N PHE A 192 -3.04 -7.52 -14.85
CA PHE A 192 -3.77 -6.37 -14.30
C PHE A 192 -4.84 -5.83 -15.22
N ALA A 193 -5.04 -6.44 -16.41
CA ALA A 193 -5.94 -5.97 -17.47
C ALA A 193 -5.62 -4.53 -17.95
N ASN A 194 -4.39 -4.06 -17.71
CA ASN A 194 -3.90 -2.72 -18.07
C ASN A 194 -2.46 -2.86 -18.57
N ASP A 195 -2.14 -2.30 -19.73
CA ASP A 195 -0.81 -2.38 -20.32
C ASP A 195 -0.05 -1.03 -20.32
N ASP A 196 -0.51 -0.09 -19.52
CA ASP A 196 0.14 1.20 -19.33
C ASP A 196 1.49 1.02 -18.61
N ILE A 197 2.57 1.45 -19.25
CA ILE A 197 3.94 1.38 -18.70
C ILE A 197 4.51 2.79 -18.58
N TYR A 198 5.19 3.04 -17.48
CA TYR A 198 6.01 4.23 -17.30
C TYR A 198 7.47 3.82 -17.03
N ILE A 199 8.37 4.77 -17.05
CA ILE A 199 9.80 4.54 -16.96
C ILE A 199 10.39 5.42 -15.85
N GLU A 200 11.30 4.85 -15.06
CA GLU A 200 12.02 5.60 -14.03
C GLU A 200 13.47 5.14 -13.94
N LYS A 201 14.31 5.91 -13.28
CA LYS A 201 15.70 5.53 -13.01
C LYS A 201 15.75 4.24 -12.19
N LEU A 202 16.56 3.29 -12.60
CA LEU A 202 16.85 2.13 -11.77
C LEU A 202 17.87 2.52 -10.70
N ILE A 203 17.45 2.48 -9.45
CA ILE A 203 18.37 2.66 -8.32
C ILE A 203 18.96 1.29 -8.01
N GLU A 204 20.25 1.14 -8.22
CA GLU A 204 20.93 -0.14 -7.99
C GLU A 204 21.33 -0.28 -6.53
N ASN A 205 21.08 -1.46 -5.97
CA ASN A 205 21.41 -1.80 -4.59
C ASN A 205 20.96 -0.74 -3.57
N PRO A 206 19.69 -0.28 -3.66
CA PRO A 206 19.22 0.73 -2.73
C PRO A 206 19.08 0.18 -1.32
N ARG A 207 19.26 1.02 -0.33
CA ARG A 207 18.73 0.72 0.99
C ARG A 207 17.25 1.07 0.98
N HIS A 208 16.45 0.17 1.52
CA HIS A 208 15.01 0.37 1.68
C HIS A 208 14.76 0.85 3.11
N ILE A 209 14.51 2.13 3.26
CA ILE A 209 14.24 2.74 4.57
C ILE A 209 12.82 3.28 4.53
N GLU A 210 12.06 3.03 5.57
CA GLU A 210 10.67 3.47 5.63
C GLU A 210 10.38 4.23 6.92
N ILE A 211 9.41 5.12 6.85
CA ILE A 211 8.99 5.96 7.98
C ILE A 211 7.52 5.70 8.25
N GLN A 212 7.21 5.29 9.47
CA GLN A 212 5.85 5.12 9.95
C GLN A 212 5.25 6.49 10.21
N ILE A 213 4.08 6.76 9.65
CA ILE A 213 3.32 7.98 9.93
C ILE A 213 2.02 7.63 10.64
N LEU A 214 1.48 8.62 11.35
CA LEU A 214 0.16 8.57 11.95
C LEU A 214 -0.48 9.93 11.73
N ALA A 215 -1.65 9.95 11.11
CA ALA A 215 -2.36 11.18 10.75
C ALA A 215 -3.79 11.15 11.29
N ASP A 216 -4.27 12.29 11.76
CA ASP A 216 -5.65 12.41 12.23
C ASP A 216 -6.53 13.13 11.18
N SER A 217 -7.83 13.15 11.46
CA SER A 217 -8.83 13.81 10.58
C SER A 217 -8.75 15.35 10.62
N LEU A 218 -7.89 15.93 11.49
CA LEU A 218 -7.69 17.37 11.59
C LEU A 218 -6.47 17.84 10.79
N GLY A 219 -5.76 16.90 10.14
CA GLY A 219 -4.56 17.19 9.35
C GLY A 219 -3.27 17.20 10.15
N ASN A 220 -3.29 16.78 11.41
CA ASN A 220 -2.06 16.62 12.17
C ASN A 220 -1.38 15.32 11.73
N VAL A 221 -0.08 15.38 11.49
CA VAL A 221 0.71 14.22 11.08
C VAL A 221 1.93 14.12 11.99
N VAL A 222 2.13 12.97 12.58
CA VAL A 222 3.34 12.62 13.32
C VAL A 222 4.03 11.45 12.65
N TYR A 223 5.31 11.27 12.95
CA TYR A 223 6.10 10.14 12.44
C TYR A 223 6.81 9.43 13.60
N LEU A 224 7.12 8.18 13.39
CA LEU A 224 7.95 7.37 14.29
C LEU A 224 9.32 7.16 13.65
N PRO A 225 10.36 6.82 14.44
CA PRO A 225 11.69 6.55 13.89
C PRO A 225 11.63 5.52 12.74
N GLU A 226 12.54 5.69 11.83
CA GLU A 226 12.64 4.89 10.63
C GLU A 226 12.94 3.41 10.88
N ARG A 227 12.57 2.58 9.92
CA ARG A 227 12.96 1.17 9.84
C ARG A 227 13.79 0.95 8.59
N ASP A 228 14.86 0.17 8.70
CA ASP A 228 15.65 -0.29 7.57
C ASP A 228 15.14 -1.69 7.18
N CYS A 229 14.56 -1.78 6.01
CA CYS A 229 13.92 -2.98 5.48
C CYS A 229 14.66 -3.50 4.23
N SER A 230 15.97 -3.28 4.15
CA SER A 230 16.78 -3.60 2.97
C SER A 230 16.92 -5.10 2.72
N ILE A 231 16.80 -5.93 3.78
CA ILE A 231 16.92 -7.39 3.64
C ILE A 231 15.58 -7.96 3.20
N GLN A 232 15.46 -8.22 1.90
CA GLN A 232 14.21 -8.64 1.25
C GLN A 232 14.44 -9.91 0.41
N ARG A 233 13.35 -10.66 0.22
CA ARG A 233 13.29 -11.79 -0.72
C ARG A 233 12.10 -11.56 -1.66
N ASN A 234 12.36 -11.41 -2.94
CA ASN A 234 11.33 -11.15 -3.95
C ASN A 234 10.44 -9.96 -3.55
N ASN A 235 11.07 -8.87 -3.11
CA ASN A 235 10.40 -7.63 -2.64
C ASN A 235 9.55 -7.81 -1.37
N GLN A 236 9.76 -8.91 -0.63
CA GLN A 236 9.17 -9.10 0.70
C GLN A 236 10.21 -8.81 1.77
N LYS A 237 9.86 -7.98 2.72
CA LYS A 237 10.71 -7.64 3.87
C LYS A 237 10.88 -8.89 4.74
N ILE A 238 12.14 -9.27 5.02
CA ILE A 238 12.47 -10.45 5.83
C ILE A 238 13.03 -10.02 7.20
N ILE A 239 13.84 -8.97 7.20
CA ILE A 239 14.39 -8.39 8.43
C ILE A 239 14.14 -6.89 8.39
N GLU A 240 13.64 -6.36 9.48
CA GLU A 240 13.42 -4.94 9.70
C GLU A 240 14.17 -4.52 10.95
N GLU A 241 14.97 -3.47 10.85
CA GLU A 241 15.81 -2.97 11.93
C GLU A 241 15.53 -1.49 12.20
N SER A 242 15.56 -1.10 13.47
CA SER A 242 15.49 0.31 13.86
C SER A 242 16.47 0.52 15.03
N PRO A 243 17.27 1.60 15.04
CA PRO A 243 17.39 2.61 13.99
C PRO A 243 18.18 2.12 12.76
N SER A 244 18.06 2.87 11.67
CA SER A 244 18.85 2.62 10.46
C SER A 244 20.28 3.17 10.61
N ARG A 245 21.12 2.88 9.61
CA ARG A 245 22.49 3.44 9.56
C ARG A 245 22.57 4.73 8.72
N ALA A 246 21.44 5.32 8.38
CA ALA A 246 21.42 6.59 7.63
C ALA A 246 21.88 7.73 8.54
N ASN A 247 22.54 8.74 7.95
CA ASN A 247 23.00 9.89 8.74
C ASN A 247 21.82 10.79 9.14
N SER A 248 22.01 11.55 10.22
CA SER A 248 20.97 12.39 10.82
C SER A 248 20.38 13.42 9.84
N ASP A 249 21.22 14.02 8.99
CA ASP A 249 20.76 15.06 8.07
C ASP A 249 19.84 14.47 7.00
N LEU A 250 20.15 13.27 6.52
CA LEU A 250 19.31 12.56 5.57
C LEU A 250 17.99 12.14 6.26
N LEU A 251 18.07 11.60 7.46
CA LEU A 251 16.88 11.19 8.22
C LEU A 251 15.93 12.35 8.44
N GLU A 252 16.45 13.52 8.81
CA GLU A 252 15.63 14.72 8.99
C GLU A 252 14.87 15.10 7.71
N LYS A 253 15.55 15.03 6.56
CA LYS A 253 14.91 15.28 5.24
C LYS A 253 13.83 14.24 4.94
N MET A 254 14.11 12.98 5.25
CA MET A 254 13.14 11.89 5.02
C MET A 254 11.92 12.05 5.93
N TYR A 255 12.10 12.39 7.20
CA TYR A 255 10.98 12.65 8.13
C TYR A 255 10.09 13.79 7.61
N LYS A 256 10.71 14.90 7.18
CA LYS A 256 9.98 16.04 6.58
C LYS A 256 9.21 15.60 5.35
N SER A 257 9.86 14.83 4.46
CA SER A 257 9.23 14.33 3.23
C SER A 257 8.05 13.40 3.55
N ALA A 258 8.17 12.53 4.56
CA ALA A 258 7.09 11.63 4.95
C ALA A 258 5.86 12.42 5.45
N VAL A 259 6.09 13.47 6.25
CA VAL A 259 5.01 14.36 6.72
C VAL A 259 4.37 15.10 5.54
N MET A 260 5.20 15.63 4.62
CA MET A 260 4.72 16.32 3.41
C MET A 260 3.86 15.38 2.55
N CYS A 261 4.31 14.16 2.36
CA CYS A 261 3.59 13.13 1.60
C CYS A 261 2.18 12.89 2.18
N ALA A 262 2.10 12.67 3.50
CA ALA A 262 0.83 12.43 4.18
C ALA A 262 -0.11 13.65 4.06
N LYS A 263 0.42 14.85 4.25
CA LYS A 263 -0.38 16.09 4.15
C LYS A 263 -0.86 16.33 2.72
N ALA A 264 -0.01 16.10 1.72
CA ALA A 264 -0.33 16.32 0.31
C ALA A 264 -1.53 15.50 -0.15
N CYS A 265 -1.63 14.24 0.29
CA CYS A 265 -2.76 13.39 -0.10
C CYS A 265 -3.93 13.42 0.89
N GLY A 266 -3.82 14.14 2.01
CA GLY A 266 -4.87 14.16 3.04
C GLY A 266 -5.00 12.82 3.74
N TYR A 267 -3.87 12.19 4.07
CA TYR A 267 -3.84 10.86 4.70
C TYR A 267 -4.48 10.88 6.08
N GLU A 268 -5.24 9.84 6.41
CA GLU A 268 -5.80 9.61 7.76
C GLU A 268 -5.50 8.16 8.16
N GLY A 269 -5.09 7.98 9.40
CA GLY A 269 -4.75 6.66 9.94
C GLY A 269 -3.24 6.43 10.00
N THR A 270 -2.85 5.17 10.06
CA THR A 270 -1.45 4.74 10.07
C THR A 270 -1.00 4.38 8.66
N GLY A 271 0.20 4.79 8.31
CA GLY A 271 0.76 4.49 7.00
C GLY A 271 2.28 4.45 7.03
N THR A 272 2.86 4.02 5.93
CA THR A 272 4.32 3.93 5.77
C THR A 272 4.73 4.67 4.50
N VAL A 273 5.78 5.51 4.61
CA VAL A 273 6.41 6.15 3.45
C VAL A 273 7.75 5.48 3.22
N GLU A 274 7.92 4.85 2.05
CA GLU A 274 9.11 4.08 1.68
C GLU A 274 10.06 4.93 0.84
N PHE A 275 11.33 4.81 1.15
CA PHE A 275 12.39 5.55 0.46
C PHE A 275 13.42 4.60 -0.11
N UNK A 276 14.14 4.82 -1.19
CA UNK A 276 15.17 4.12 -1.79
C UNK A 276 16.36 5.02 -1.71
N UNK A 277 17.06 5.05 -0.64
CA UNK A 277 18.23 5.78 -0.52
C UNK A 277 19.30 5.14 -1.29
N UNK A 278 20.03 5.66 -1.98
CA UNK A 278 21.12 5.23 -2.67
C UNK A 278 22.17 4.97 -1.68
N UNK A 279 22.77 4.18 -1.71
CA UNK A 279 23.77 3.81 -0.88
C UNK A 279 24.91 4.74 -0.75
N HIS A 280 25.05 5.53 -1.55
CA HIS A 280 26.18 6.52 -1.53
C HIS A 280 26.00 7.64 -0.49
N SER A 281 24.91 7.65 0.21
CA SER A 281 24.62 8.63 1.26
C SER A 281 25.13 8.14 2.63
N ARG A 282 26.46 7.95 2.74
CA ARG A 282 27.12 7.74 4.03
C ARG A 282 27.32 9.07 4.75
#